data_474d9e8b12eac77680e0d8bb7cdfc899
#
_entry.id   474d9e8b12eac77680e0d8bb7cdfc899
#
_cell.length_a   1.000
_cell.length_b   1.000
_cell.length_c   1.000
_cell.angle_alpha   90.00
_cell.angle_beta   90.00
_cell.angle_gamma   90.00
#
_symmetry.space_group_name_H-M   'P 1'
#
loop_
_entity.id
_entity.type
_entity.pdbx_description
1 polymer ?
#
loop_
_entity_poly.entity_id
_entity_poly.type
_entity_poly.pdbx_seq_one_letter_code
_entity_poly.pdbx_strand_id
1 'polypeptide(L)'
;KIERAYQNAPPMIPHDVDGMLDITPQNNACIGCHDAAVAESMGATSIPKSHYINFRPKDTLQDDGSFVKGVDNMKNETSIKPIDTISNARFNCNACHAPQSTGELAGENKFKSNFTRKDGKNKSTWDEVLTDDLDTLKNKK
;
A
#
# COMPACT_ATOMS: atom_id res chain seq x y z
N LYS A 1 -13.60 13.99 -6.80
CA LYS A 1 -12.83 12.76 -6.59
C LYS A 1 -12.81 11.97 -7.88
N ILE A 2 -11.61 11.70 -8.44
CA ILE A 2 -11.43 10.90 -9.65
C ILE A 2 -11.60 9.41 -9.28
N GLU A 3 -12.30 8.69 -10.13
CA GLU A 3 -12.47 7.24 -9.98
C GLU A 3 -11.15 6.51 -10.27
N ARG A 4 -11.00 5.33 -9.67
CA ARG A 4 -9.87 4.45 -10.02
C ARG A 4 -9.88 4.11 -11.51
N ALA A 5 -8.70 4.02 -12.10
CA ALA A 5 -8.56 3.72 -13.52
C ALA A 5 -8.80 2.23 -13.86
N TYR A 6 -8.50 1.33 -12.91
CA TYR A 6 -8.64 -0.12 -13.07
C TYR A 6 -8.76 -0.79 -11.71
N GLN A 7 -9.07 -2.06 -11.71
CA GLN A 7 -9.15 -2.87 -10.49
C GLN A 7 -7.85 -2.78 -9.67
N ASN A 8 -7.98 -2.48 -8.40
CA ASN A 8 -6.86 -2.34 -7.44
C ASN A 8 -5.89 -1.18 -7.70
N ALA A 9 -6.20 -0.28 -8.62
CA ALA A 9 -5.41 0.93 -8.79
C ALA A 9 -5.34 1.71 -7.47
N PRO A 10 -4.17 2.27 -7.10
CA PRO A 10 -4.08 3.19 -5.97
C PRO A 10 -5.06 4.37 -6.18
N PRO A 11 -5.88 4.72 -5.19
CA PRO A 11 -6.73 5.90 -5.32
C PRO A 11 -5.88 7.16 -5.41
N MET A 12 -6.28 8.08 -6.27
CA MET A 12 -5.63 9.39 -6.36
C MET A 12 -5.95 10.23 -5.12
N ILE A 13 -5.04 11.13 -4.77
CA ILE A 13 -5.20 12.05 -3.64
C ILE A 13 -6.18 13.15 -4.03
N PRO A 14 -7.35 13.27 -3.37
CA PRO A 14 -8.39 14.22 -3.76
C PRO A 14 -8.30 15.61 -3.09
N HIS A 15 -7.31 15.83 -2.24
CA HIS A 15 -7.09 17.07 -1.50
C HIS A 15 -5.73 17.66 -1.81
N ASP A 16 -5.52 18.88 -1.41
CA ASP A 16 -4.22 19.55 -1.51
C ASP A 16 -3.18 18.86 -0.64
N VAL A 17 -1.96 18.75 -1.15
CA VAL A 17 -0.80 18.13 -0.50
C VAL A 17 0.43 19.04 -0.55
N ASP A 18 0.23 20.34 -0.72
CA ASP A 18 1.34 21.29 -0.73
C ASP A 18 2.15 21.20 0.55
N GLY A 19 3.48 21.15 0.42
CA GLY A 19 4.40 20.96 1.52
C GLY A 19 4.44 19.56 2.15
N MET A 20 3.66 18.58 1.67
CA MET A 20 3.57 17.22 2.24
C MET A 20 4.31 16.14 1.46
N LEU A 21 4.83 16.48 0.27
CA LEU A 21 5.39 15.46 -0.64
C LEU A 21 6.88 15.17 -0.41
N ASP A 22 7.52 15.86 0.52
CA ASP A 22 8.89 15.54 0.95
C ASP A 22 8.87 14.40 1.97
N ILE A 23 8.70 13.19 1.46
CA ILE A 23 8.47 11.98 2.25
C ILE A 23 9.77 11.19 2.40
N THR A 24 10.15 10.93 3.64
CA THR A 24 11.24 10.02 4.01
C THR A 24 10.72 8.94 4.97
N PRO A 25 11.49 7.87 5.24
CA PRO A 25 11.09 6.88 6.26
C PRO A 25 10.88 7.48 7.66
N GLN A 26 11.52 8.62 7.96
CA GLN A 26 11.46 9.31 9.24
C GLN A 26 10.49 10.50 9.24
N ASN A 27 10.09 10.96 8.07
CA ASN A 27 9.21 12.12 7.92
C ASN A 27 8.13 11.81 6.89
N ASN A 28 6.91 11.62 7.34
CA ASN A 28 5.78 11.32 6.47
C ASN A 28 4.51 11.99 7.03
N ALA A 29 4.15 13.13 6.47
CA ALA A 29 2.98 13.89 6.90
C ALA A 29 1.66 13.14 6.66
N CYS A 30 1.60 12.26 5.66
CA CYS A 30 0.38 11.51 5.31
C CYS A 30 -0.11 10.62 6.46
N ILE A 31 0.81 9.94 7.16
CA ILE A 31 0.44 9.04 8.26
C ILE A 31 -0.16 9.78 9.45
N GLY A 32 0.15 11.07 9.61
CA GLY A 32 -0.45 11.89 10.68
C GLY A 32 -1.98 11.95 10.65
N CYS A 33 -2.57 11.76 9.45
CA CYS A 33 -4.02 11.71 9.28
C CYS A 33 -4.54 10.35 8.82
N HIS A 34 -3.72 9.57 8.09
CA HIS A 34 -4.17 8.34 7.44
C HIS A 34 -3.79 7.05 8.19
N ASP A 35 -2.94 7.12 9.23
CA ASP A 35 -2.67 5.94 10.05
C ASP A 35 -3.94 5.36 10.63
N ALA A 36 -4.04 4.02 10.68
CA ALA A 36 -5.24 3.33 11.12
C ALA A 36 -5.69 3.72 12.54
N ALA A 37 -4.76 4.13 13.40
CA ALA A 37 -5.06 4.53 14.76
C ALA A 37 -5.73 5.91 14.86
N VAL A 38 -5.54 6.78 13.89
CA VAL A 38 -6.01 8.18 13.95
C VAL A 38 -6.96 8.57 12.82
N ALA A 39 -7.04 7.79 11.76
CA ALA A 39 -7.77 8.14 10.54
C ALA A 39 -9.24 8.49 10.79
N GLU A 40 -9.93 7.74 11.65
CA GLU A 40 -11.33 8.00 11.97
C GLU A 40 -11.50 9.37 12.65
N SER A 41 -10.69 9.67 13.63
CA SER A 41 -10.75 10.96 14.35
C SER A 41 -10.36 12.15 13.47
N MET A 42 -9.51 11.92 12.46
CA MET A 42 -9.11 12.93 11.49
C MET A 42 -10.05 13.05 10.30
N GLY A 43 -11.10 12.21 10.21
CA GLY A 43 -11.99 12.16 9.05
C GLY A 43 -11.30 11.69 7.76
N ALA A 44 -10.18 11.01 7.89
CA ALA A 44 -9.37 10.53 6.77
C ALA A 44 -9.70 9.06 6.43
N THR A 45 -9.37 8.66 5.22
CA THR A 45 -9.43 7.24 4.83
C THR A 45 -8.25 6.50 5.45
N SER A 46 -8.51 5.47 6.24
CA SER A 46 -7.47 4.66 6.87
C SER A 46 -6.58 3.95 5.84
N ILE A 47 -5.30 3.86 6.13
CA ILE A 47 -4.34 3.04 5.38
C ILE A 47 -4.74 1.57 5.55
N PRO A 48 -4.88 0.80 4.44
CA PRO A 48 -5.31 -0.59 4.53
C PRO A 48 -4.21 -1.53 5.03
N LYS A 49 -4.61 -2.69 5.54
CA LYS A 49 -3.71 -3.71 6.13
C LYS A 49 -2.57 -4.12 5.20
N SER A 50 -2.79 -4.13 3.88
CA SER A 50 -1.76 -4.45 2.88
C SER A 50 -0.51 -3.56 2.94
N HIS A 51 -0.60 -2.37 3.55
CA HIS A 51 0.54 -1.47 3.76
C HIS A 51 1.36 -1.80 5.02
N TYR A 52 0.81 -2.61 5.90
CA TYR A 52 1.42 -3.06 7.15
C TYR A 52 1.88 -4.53 7.05
N ILE A 53 2.32 -4.94 5.87
CA ILE A 53 2.80 -6.29 5.61
C ILE A 53 4.20 -6.23 5.02
N ASN A 54 5.09 -7.03 5.57
CA ASN A 54 6.40 -7.24 4.97
C ASN A 54 6.34 -8.46 4.05
N PHE A 55 6.48 -8.22 2.74
CA PHE A 55 6.49 -9.25 1.70
C PHE A 55 7.91 -9.73 1.33
N ARG A 56 8.94 -9.18 1.95
CA ARG A 56 10.32 -9.53 1.62
C ARG A 56 10.81 -10.67 2.48
N PRO A 57 11.47 -11.68 1.91
CA PRO A 57 12.24 -12.65 2.66
C PRO A 57 13.27 -11.91 3.54
N LYS A 58 13.48 -12.41 4.74
CA LYS A 58 14.49 -11.87 5.63
C LYS A 58 15.82 -12.57 5.36
N ASP A 59 16.72 -11.88 4.69
CA ASP A 59 18.10 -12.33 4.57
C ASP A 59 18.82 -12.15 5.90
N THR A 60 19.67 -13.10 6.26
CA THR A 60 20.46 -13.04 7.48
C THR A 60 21.94 -13.00 7.10
N LEU A 61 22.63 -11.95 7.54
CA LEU A 61 24.08 -11.86 7.46
C LEU A 61 24.68 -12.80 8.52
N GLN A 62 25.54 -13.71 8.10
CA GLN A 62 26.29 -14.59 8.98
C GLN A 62 27.57 -13.91 9.47
N ASP A 63 28.16 -14.44 10.54
CA ASP A 63 29.40 -13.90 11.11
C ASP A 63 30.59 -14.00 10.15
N ASP A 64 30.58 -14.91 9.18
CA ASP A 64 31.57 -15.06 8.13
C ASP A 64 31.40 -14.06 6.96
N GLY A 65 30.42 -13.16 7.04
CA GLY A 65 30.09 -12.18 5.98
C GLY A 65 29.25 -12.74 4.83
N SER A 66 28.83 -13.98 4.86
CA SER A 66 27.92 -14.57 3.89
C SER A 66 26.47 -14.21 4.19
N PHE A 67 25.64 -14.18 3.15
CA PHE A 67 24.19 -14.04 3.31
C PHE A 67 23.50 -15.39 3.17
N VAL A 68 22.73 -15.74 4.17
CA VAL A 68 21.75 -16.82 4.04
C VAL A 68 20.45 -16.18 3.61
N LYS A 69 20.00 -16.51 2.41
CA LYS A 69 18.69 -16.13 1.93
C LYS A 69 17.62 -16.67 2.87
N GLY A 70 16.66 -15.84 3.20
CA GLY A 70 15.37 -16.30 3.68
C GLY A 70 14.77 -17.28 2.67
N VAL A 71 13.59 -17.74 2.92
CA VAL A 71 12.95 -18.77 2.10
C VAL A 71 12.94 -18.37 0.62
N ASP A 72 13.51 -19.22 -0.23
CA ASP A 72 13.82 -18.93 -1.64
C ASP A 72 12.65 -19.21 -2.59
N ASN A 73 11.49 -19.59 -2.10
CA ASN A 73 10.35 -19.80 -2.96
C ASN A 73 9.10 -19.12 -2.42
N MET A 74 8.40 -18.47 -3.31
CA MET A 74 7.12 -17.80 -3.04
C MET A 74 6.03 -18.72 -2.44
N LYS A 75 6.24 -20.03 -2.46
CA LYS A 75 5.34 -21.01 -1.85
C LYS A 75 5.57 -21.17 -0.35
N ASN A 76 6.69 -20.67 0.14
CA ASN A 76 7.08 -20.80 1.54
C ASN A 76 6.96 -19.43 2.23
N GLU A 77 5.76 -18.96 2.35
CA GLU A 77 5.35 -17.60 2.75
C GLU A 77 5.65 -17.26 4.21
N THR A 78 6.52 -18.02 4.86
CA THR A 78 6.95 -17.77 6.25
C THR A 78 7.66 -16.42 6.43
N SER A 79 8.09 -15.79 5.34
CA SER A 79 8.67 -14.46 5.34
C SER A 79 7.63 -13.33 5.28
N ILE A 80 6.41 -13.63 4.89
CA ILE A 80 5.33 -12.64 4.82
C ILE A 80 4.77 -12.46 6.23
N LYS A 81 4.91 -11.26 6.78
CA LYS A 81 4.52 -10.97 8.17
C LYS A 81 3.80 -9.63 8.25
N PRO A 82 2.69 -9.56 9.01
CA PRO A 82 2.18 -8.29 9.51
C PRO A 82 3.24 -7.59 10.36
N ILE A 83 3.30 -6.27 10.23
CA ILE A 83 4.18 -5.39 10.99
C ILE A 83 3.37 -4.23 11.56
N ASP A 84 3.82 -3.66 12.66
CA ASP A 84 3.08 -2.60 13.37
C ASP A 84 3.25 -1.22 12.73
N THR A 85 4.21 -1.08 11.82
CA THR A 85 4.49 0.16 11.10
C THR A 85 4.31 -0.03 9.60
N ILE A 86 4.19 1.06 8.85
CA ILE A 86 4.13 0.98 7.39
C ILE A 86 5.38 0.28 6.85
N SER A 87 5.17 -0.67 5.95
CA SER A 87 6.25 -1.40 5.29
C SER A 87 7.20 -0.43 4.56
N ASN A 88 8.50 -0.66 4.68
CA ASN A 88 9.53 0.10 3.97
C ASN A 88 9.35 0.13 2.44
N ALA A 89 8.62 -0.82 1.89
CA ALA A 89 8.25 -0.81 0.47
C ALA A 89 7.10 0.17 0.16
N ARG A 90 6.44 0.74 1.18
CA ARG A 90 5.21 1.52 1.06
C ARG A 90 5.23 2.86 1.77
N PHE A 91 6.35 3.26 2.36
CA PHE A 91 6.43 4.55 3.08
C PHE A 91 6.28 5.75 2.15
N ASN A 92 6.74 5.65 0.90
CA ASN A 92 6.65 6.74 -0.06
C ASN A 92 5.28 6.72 -0.75
N CYS A 93 4.32 7.40 -0.12
CA CYS A 93 2.92 7.39 -0.53
C CYS A 93 2.72 7.93 -1.95
N ASN A 94 3.40 9.01 -2.32
CA ASN A 94 3.25 9.65 -3.62
C ASN A 94 3.88 8.88 -4.78
N ALA A 95 4.68 7.85 -4.50
CA ALA A 95 5.17 6.94 -5.54
C ALA A 95 4.03 6.11 -6.18
N CYS A 96 2.94 5.91 -5.44
CA CYS A 96 1.76 5.16 -5.91
C CYS A 96 0.48 6.00 -5.93
N HIS A 97 0.33 6.94 -5.00
CA HIS A 97 -0.84 7.82 -4.88
C HIS A 97 -0.51 9.20 -5.46
N ALA A 98 -0.98 9.47 -6.69
CA ALA A 98 -0.77 10.76 -7.32
C ALA A 98 -1.83 11.79 -6.89
N PRO A 99 -1.45 13.07 -6.69
CA PRO A 99 -2.41 14.15 -6.52
C PRO A 99 -3.30 14.28 -7.75
N GLN A 100 -4.58 14.59 -7.54
CA GLN A 100 -5.50 14.88 -8.64
C GLN A 100 -5.13 16.22 -9.28
N SER A 101 -5.11 16.26 -10.61
CA SER A 101 -4.95 17.51 -11.33
C SER A 101 -6.19 18.41 -11.15
N THR A 102 -5.95 19.69 -10.95
CA THR A 102 -6.97 20.76 -10.96
C THR A 102 -7.04 21.47 -12.29
N GLY A 103 -6.13 21.15 -13.23
CA GLY A 103 -6.08 21.75 -14.56
C GLY A 103 -7.18 21.21 -15.49
N GLU A 104 -7.56 22.03 -16.46
CA GLU A 104 -8.44 21.60 -17.55
C GLU A 104 -7.68 20.71 -18.54
N LEU A 105 -8.35 19.68 -19.04
CA LEU A 105 -7.79 18.83 -20.10
C LEU A 105 -7.77 19.60 -21.43
N ALA A 106 -6.66 19.54 -22.14
CA ALA A 106 -6.53 20.12 -23.48
C ALA A 106 -7.40 19.45 -24.56
N GLY A 107 -8.04 18.35 -24.25
CA GLY A 107 -8.91 17.57 -25.14
C GLY A 107 -9.86 16.68 -24.36
N GLU A 108 -10.77 16.04 -25.10
CA GLU A 108 -11.73 15.09 -24.53
C GLU A 108 -11.02 13.87 -23.93
N ASN A 109 -11.30 13.56 -22.67
CA ASN A 109 -10.84 12.33 -22.04
C ASN A 109 -11.69 11.14 -22.50
N LYS A 110 -11.12 10.31 -23.39
CA LYS A 110 -11.75 9.08 -23.89
C LYS A 110 -11.41 7.84 -23.09
N PHE A 111 -10.64 7.97 -22.02
CA PHE A 111 -10.33 6.86 -21.15
C PHE A 111 -11.59 6.31 -20.49
N LYS A 112 -11.74 4.97 -20.53
CA LYS A 112 -12.80 4.25 -19.83
C LYS A 112 -12.17 3.31 -18.83
N SER A 113 -12.52 3.49 -17.56
CA SER A 113 -12.08 2.57 -16.51
C SER A 113 -12.70 1.18 -16.70
N ASN A 114 -11.91 0.15 -16.37
CA ASN A 114 -12.36 -1.24 -16.43
C ASN A 114 -12.15 -1.92 -15.08
N PHE A 115 -13.17 -2.62 -14.61
CA PHE A 115 -13.16 -3.33 -13.34
C PHE A 115 -13.64 -4.76 -13.53
N THR A 116 -12.94 -5.71 -12.92
CA THR A 116 -13.32 -7.12 -12.92
C THR A 116 -14.46 -7.43 -11.93
N ARG A 117 -14.64 -6.55 -10.94
CA ARG A 117 -15.71 -6.65 -9.94
C ARG A 117 -16.63 -5.45 -10.02
N LYS A 118 -17.91 -5.65 -9.67
CA LYS A 118 -18.92 -4.58 -9.63
C LYS A 118 -18.57 -3.45 -8.64
N ASP A 119 -17.89 -3.80 -7.54
CA ASP A 119 -17.46 -2.86 -6.49
C ASP A 119 -16.00 -2.39 -6.66
N GLY A 120 -15.30 -2.85 -7.68
CA GLY A 120 -13.87 -2.56 -7.93
C GLY A 120 -13.52 -1.08 -8.06
N LYS A 121 -14.50 -0.27 -8.42
CA LYS A 121 -14.40 1.19 -8.45
C LYS A 121 -14.07 1.79 -7.08
N ASN A 122 -14.66 1.25 -6.02
CA ASN A 122 -14.58 1.79 -4.66
C ASN A 122 -13.78 0.93 -3.69
N LYS A 123 -13.58 -0.35 -4.01
CA LYS A 123 -12.99 -1.32 -3.12
C LYS A 123 -11.82 -2.05 -3.77
N SER A 124 -10.75 -2.24 -3.02
CA SER A 124 -9.61 -3.06 -3.43
C SER A 124 -9.82 -4.51 -3.01
N THR A 125 -9.37 -5.45 -3.83
CA THR A 125 -9.32 -6.87 -3.47
C THR A 125 -8.02 -7.24 -2.75
N TRP A 126 -7.04 -6.35 -2.72
CA TRP A 126 -5.75 -6.63 -2.11
C TRP A 126 -5.84 -6.93 -0.62
N ASP A 127 -6.73 -6.24 0.09
CA ASP A 127 -6.94 -6.50 1.52
C ASP A 127 -7.67 -7.82 1.78
N GLU A 128 -8.47 -8.28 0.84
CA GLU A 128 -9.21 -9.54 0.96
C GLU A 128 -8.36 -10.75 0.56
N VAL A 129 -7.62 -10.62 -0.55
CA VAL A 129 -6.90 -11.76 -1.16
C VAL A 129 -5.50 -11.96 -0.58
N LEU A 130 -4.78 -10.87 -0.27
CA LEU A 130 -3.42 -10.96 0.22
C LEU A 130 -3.32 -11.15 1.74
N THR A 131 -4.38 -10.83 2.47
CA THR A 131 -4.36 -10.88 3.94
C THR A 131 -5.22 -11.99 4.52
N ASP A 132 -6.19 -12.54 3.78
CA ASP A 132 -7.13 -13.54 4.28
C ASP A 132 -6.44 -14.83 4.74
N ASP A 133 -5.37 -15.23 4.08
CA ASP A 133 -4.62 -16.45 4.40
C ASP A 133 -3.38 -16.22 5.28
N LEU A 134 -3.05 -14.99 5.64
CA LEU A 134 -1.84 -14.69 6.43
C LEU A 134 -1.91 -15.28 7.84
N ASP A 135 -3.07 -15.38 8.42
CA ASP A 135 -3.25 -16.00 9.74
C ASP A 135 -3.10 -17.52 9.69
N THR A 136 -3.41 -18.15 8.56
CA THR A 136 -3.19 -19.58 8.36
C THR A 136 -1.71 -19.92 8.19
N LEU A 137 -0.91 -18.99 7.68
CA LEU A 137 0.54 -19.15 7.47
C LEU A 137 1.31 -19.13 8.78
N LYS A 138 0.84 -18.43 9.80
CA LYS A 138 1.43 -18.40 11.13
C LYS A 138 1.42 -19.75 11.85
N ASN A 139 0.54 -20.66 11.45
CA ASN A 139 0.28 -21.93 12.12
C ASN A 139 0.94 -23.14 11.43
N LYS A 140 1.61 -22.94 10.31
CA LYS A 140 2.40 -24.00 9.64
C LYS A 140 3.85 -23.90 10.07
N LYS A 141 4.13 -24.37 11.29
CA LYS A 141 5.46 -24.78 11.70
C LYS A 141 5.66 -26.25 11.40
#